data_f60041cb1efba20a8fe7a397f29a1810
#
_entry.id   f60041cb1efba20a8fe7a397f29a1810
#
_cell.length_a   1.000
_cell.length_b   1.000
_cell.length_c   1.000
_cell.angle_alpha   90.00
_cell.angle_beta   90.00
_cell.angle_gamma   90.00
#
_symmetry.space_group_name_H-M   'P 1'
#
loop_
_entity.id
_entity.type
_entity.pdbx_description
1 polymer ?
#
loop_
_entity_poly.entity_id
_entity_poly.type
_entity_poly.pdbx_seq_one_letter_code
_entity_poly.pdbx_strand_id
1 'polypeptide(L)'
;MTSSRSHFAVAACSFALLMTSAIAQSQAPQATPIQERVAALKQSMARDQQAIRQYEWIETTVISIKGDEKSRQQKQCYYGAEGSLQKVTMSATPPKQKKPGLRGKVIENKKQEMTDYMKAAVALVKSYVPPDPARIEAVKAAGKVNLDMPGGGRGARLNFRDYAKPGDVLTAEVDPASNRLMGLSVATYLDDAKDAVTLDVRFMSLQDGTGYPATEVLVAKAKNLSVNVTNSGYRKSTH
;
A
#
# COMPACT_ATOMS: atom_id res chain seq x y z
N MET A 1 -44.41 -63.32 74.37
CA MET A 1 -44.61 -62.10 75.16
C MET A 1 -43.80 -60.94 74.57
N THR A 2 -44.57 -59.88 74.23
CA THR A 2 -44.11 -58.47 74.19
C THR A 2 -43.04 -58.11 73.16
N SER A 3 -43.17 -57.16 72.45
CA SER A 3 -44.02 -55.98 72.20
C SER A 3 -43.37 -55.14 71.04
N SER A 4 -44.25 -54.80 70.18
CA SER A 4 -43.98 -53.84 69.08
C SER A 4 -43.54 -52.49 69.60
N ARG A 5 -42.68 -51.79 68.87
CA ARG A 5 -42.70 -50.33 68.75
C ARG A 5 -42.06 -49.85 67.41
N SER A 6 -42.97 -49.36 66.62
CA SER A 6 -42.66 -48.59 65.40
C SER A 6 -41.99 -47.28 65.72
N HIS A 7 -40.95 -46.94 65.00
CA HIS A 7 -40.46 -45.55 64.89
C HIS A 7 -40.49 -45.13 63.45
N PHE A 8 -41.39 -44.21 63.15
CA PHE A 8 -41.42 -43.41 61.93
C PHE A 8 -40.14 -42.51 61.85
N ALA A 9 -39.34 -42.71 60.86
CA ALA A 9 -38.29 -41.75 60.52
C ALA A 9 -38.72 -40.90 59.31
N VAL A 10 -38.92 -39.62 59.55
CA VAL A 10 -39.22 -38.60 58.57
C VAL A 10 -37.98 -38.34 57.78
N ALA A 11 -37.99 -38.68 56.49
CA ALA A 11 -36.92 -38.31 55.54
C ALA A 11 -37.17 -36.88 55.04
N ALA A 12 -36.32 -35.97 55.49
CA ALA A 12 -36.28 -34.59 54.95
C ALA A 12 -35.53 -34.61 53.61
N CYS A 13 -36.23 -34.46 52.53
CA CYS A 13 -35.67 -34.20 51.21
C CYS A 13 -35.14 -32.76 51.15
N SER A 14 -33.81 -32.57 51.29
CA SER A 14 -33.14 -31.32 50.98
C SER A 14 -32.91 -31.22 49.48
N PHE A 15 -33.74 -30.41 48.81
CA PHE A 15 -33.58 -30.04 47.41
C PHE A 15 -32.43 -29.01 47.32
N ALA A 16 -31.22 -29.44 46.98
CA ALA A 16 -30.09 -28.54 46.67
C ALA A 16 -30.31 -28.00 45.24
N LEU A 17 -30.74 -26.74 45.14
CA LEU A 17 -30.82 -26.01 43.92
C LEU A 17 -29.41 -25.66 43.43
N LEU A 18 -28.86 -26.43 42.50
CA LEU A 18 -27.61 -26.09 41.77
C LEU A 18 -27.91 -24.97 40.79
N MET A 19 -27.62 -23.76 41.21
CA MET A 19 -27.54 -22.60 40.30
C MET A 19 -26.31 -22.74 39.41
N THR A 20 -26.44 -23.34 38.24
CA THR A 20 -25.43 -23.28 37.20
C THR A 20 -25.43 -21.86 36.59
N SER A 21 -24.51 -21.04 37.07
CA SER A 21 -24.21 -19.76 36.43
C SER A 21 -23.60 -20.04 35.07
N ALA A 22 -24.38 -19.94 34.00
CA ALA A 22 -23.90 -19.90 32.62
C ALA A 22 -23.09 -18.62 32.46
N ILE A 23 -21.78 -18.74 32.55
CA ILE A 23 -20.85 -17.66 32.12
C ILE A 23 -21.01 -17.59 30.61
N ALA A 24 -21.77 -16.62 30.12
CA ALA A 24 -21.78 -16.26 28.73
C ALA A 24 -20.39 -15.74 28.38
N GLN A 25 -19.54 -16.60 27.84
CA GLN A 25 -18.28 -16.19 27.22
C GLN A 25 -18.67 -15.34 26.03
N SER A 26 -18.54 -14.03 26.18
CA SER A 26 -18.58 -13.09 25.08
C SER A 26 -17.43 -13.43 24.15
N GLN A 27 -17.70 -14.22 23.13
CA GLN A 27 -16.76 -14.46 22.05
C GLN A 27 -16.51 -13.10 21.37
N ALA A 28 -15.29 -12.59 21.48
CA ALA A 28 -14.85 -11.45 20.69
C ALA A 28 -15.13 -11.76 19.22
N PRO A 29 -15.66 -10.81 18.44
CA PRO A 29 -15.98 -11.04 17.03
C PRO A 29 -14.72 -11.54 16.32
N GLN A 30 -14.77 -12.73 15.76
CA GLN A 30 -13.68 -13.32 15.00
C GLN A 30 -13.44 -12.43 13.77
N ALA A 31 -12.19 -11.97 13.60
CA ALA A 31 -11.80 -11.17 12.45
C ALA A 31 -12.07 -11.93 11.15
N THR A 32 -12.67 -11.28 10.17
CA THR A 32 -12.84 -11.89 8.84
C THR A 32 -11.49 -12.06 8.15
N PRO A 33 -11.35 -13.01 7.20
CA PRO A 33 -10.11 -13.17 6.44
C PRO A 33 -9.59 -11.87 5.79
N ILE A 34 -10.50 -10.98 5.39
CA ILE A 34 -10.15 -9.65 4.88
C ILE A 34 -9.54 -8.78 5.98
N GLN A 35 -10.12 -8.78 7.18
CA GLN A 35 -9.63 -7.96 8.31
C GLN A 35 -8.23 -8.40 8.73
N GLU A 36 -7.97 -9.70 8.81
CA GLU A 36 -6.65 -10.25 9.13
C GLU A 36 -5.61 -9.87 8.08
N ARG A 37 -5.95 -9.98 6.79
CA ARG A 37 -5.06 -9.60 5.69
C ARG A 37 -4.73 -8.10 5.69
N VAL A 38 -5.71 -7.25 5.91
CA VAL A 38 -5.50 -5.79 6.00
C VAL A 38 -4.61 -5.45 7.20
N ALA A 39 -4.81 -6.08 8.35
CA ALA A 39 -3.97 -5.87 9.53
C ALA A 39 -2.52 -6.30 9.28
N ALA A 40 -2.31 -7.49 8.71
CA ALA A 40 -1.00 -8.01 8.36
C ALA A 40 -0.27 -7.12 7.34
N LEU A 41 -0.99 -6.63 6.32
CA LEU A 41 -0.46 -5.67 5.34
C LEU A 41 0.03 -4.39 6.02
N LYS A 42 -0.79 -3.77 6.87
CA LYS A 42 -0.42 -2.54 7.60
C LYS A 42 0.82 -2.75 8.46
N GLN A 43 0.90 -3.87 9.17
CA GLN A 43 2.05 -4.21 10.00
C GLN A 43 3.33 -4.44 9.18
N SER A 44 3.23 -5.17 8.06
CA SER A 44 4.36 -5.41 7.15
C SER A 44 4.90 -4.10 6.60
N MET A 45 4.02 -3.22 6.09
CA MET A 45 4.42 -1.93 5.55
C MET A 45 5.10 -1.03 6.59
N ALA A 46 4.57 -0.98 7.81
CA ALA A 46 5.17 -0.17 8.88
C ALA A 46 6.57 -0.65 9.26
N ARG A 47 6.76 -1.98 9.36
CA ARG A 47 8.07 -2.59 9.62
C ARG A 47 9.07 -2.27 8.51
N ASP A 48 8.68 -2.45 7.25
CA ASP A 48 9.55 -2.22 6.10
C ASP A 48 9.92 -0.73 5.95
N GLN A 49 8.98 0.20 6.21
CA GLN A 49 9.24 1.64 6.24
C GLN A 49 10.25 2.03 7.34
N GLN A 50 10.23 1.35 8.48
CA GLN A 50 11.22 1.60 9.54
C GLN A 50 12.57 1.01 9.19
N ALA A 51 12.62 -0.22 8.68
CA ALA A 51 13.85 -0.92 8.34
C ALA A 51 14.62 -0.25 7.20
N ILE A 52 13.91 0.25 6.15
CA ILE A 52 14.54 0.87 4.99
C ILE A 52 15.30 2.17 5.32
N ARG A 53 15.01 2.80 6.46
CA ARG A 53 15.72 4.01 6.92
C ARG A 53 17.20 3.79 7.22
N GLN A 54 17.61 2.53 7.39
CA GLN A 54 19.00 2.15 7.60
C GLN A 54 19.78 1.96 6.31
N TYR A 55 19.14 2.22 5.16
CA TYR A 55 19.71 1.97 3.84
C TYR A 55 19.87 3.26 3.03
N GLU A 56 20.87 3.26 2.18
CA GLU A 56 21.00 4.16 1.05
C GLU A 56 20.90 3.36 -0.25
N TRP A 57 20.46 4.02 -1.34
CA TRP A 57 20.23 3.37 -2.64
C TRP A 57 20.34 4.37 -3.79
N ILE A 58 20.36 3.84 -5.00
CA ILE A 58 20.30 4.64 -6.24
C ILE A 58 18.88 4.58 -6.81
N GLU A 59 18.26 5.74 -6.95
CA GLU A 59 17.01 5.94 -7.65
C GLU A 59 17.30 6.39 -9.09
N THR A 60 16.86 5.61 -10.08
CA THR A 60 16.91 5.99 -11.50
C THR A 60 15.51 6.33 -11.97
N THR A 61 15.29 7.58 -12.40
CA THR A 61 14.01 8.04 -12.97
C THR A 61 14.15 8.24 -14.46
N VAL A 62 13.28 7.60 -15.24
CA VAL A 62 13.19 7.77 -16.70
C VAL A 62 11.81 8.31 -17.05
N ILE A 63 11.77 9.43 -17.79
CA ILE A 63 10.54 10.04 -18.28
C ILE A 63 10.47 9.81 -19.79
N SER A 64 9.38 9.21 -20.25
CA SER A 64 9.12 8.99 -21.68
C SER A 64 7.79 9.62 -22.09
N ILE A 65 7.73 10.16 -23.30
CA ILE A 65 6.54 10.72 -23.92
C ILE A 65 6.40 10.08 -25.29
N LYS A 66 5.25 9.47 -25.56
CA LYS A 66 4.95 8.73 -26.80
C LYS A 66 5.99 7.63 -27.10
N GLY A 67 6.48 6.98 -26.05
CA GLY A 67 7.51 5.94 -26.13
C GLY A 67 8.97 6.42 -26.17
N ASP A 68 9.21 7.72 -26.49
CA ASP A 68 10.56 8.26 -26.55
C ASP A 68 11.06 8.70 -25.17
N GLU A 69 12.23 8.29 -24.77
CA GLU A 69 12.90 8.79 -23.57
C GLU A 69 13.22 10.28 -23.73
N LYS A 70 12.74 11.11 -22.82
CA LYS A 70 12.96 12.56 -22.80
C LYS A 70 13.90 13.00 -21.71
N SER A 71 14.02 12.24 -20.62
CA SER A 71 14.87 12.55 -19.50
C SER A 71 15.23 11.28 -18.75
N ARG A 72 16.48 11.22 -18.28
CA ARG A 72 16.98 10.23 -17.33
C ARG A 72 17.73 10.94 -16.22
N GLN A 73 17.45 10.58 -14.98
CA GLN A 73 18.11 11.13 -13.80
C GLN A 73 18.44 10.02 -12.82
N GLN A 74 19.61 10.11 -12.20
CA GLN A 74 20.00 9.23 -11.10
C GLN A 74 20.25 10.04 -9.85
N LYS A 75 19.77 9.56 -8.73
CA LYS A 75 19.95 10.17 -7.41
C LYS A 75 20.41 9.13 -6.41
N GLN A 76 21.33 9.51 -5.54
CA GLN A 76 21.58 8.79 -4.30
C GLN A 76 20.52 9.19 -3.29
N CYS A 77 19.86 8.20 -2.69
CA CYS A 77 18.82 8.37 -1.71
C CYS A 77 19.27 7.80 -0.37
N TYR A 78 18.99 8.50 0.72
CA TYR A 78 19.28 8.05 2.09
C TYR A 78 18.43 8.83 3.08
N TYR A 79 18.27 8.32 4.29
CA TYR A 79 17.62 9.07 5.36
C TYR A 79 18.66 9.81 6.20
N GLY A 80 18.51 11.14 6.34
CA GLY A 80 19.35 11.97 7.19
C GLY A 80 19.07 11.72 8.69
N ALA A 81 19.90 12.31 9.55
CA ALA A 81 19.77 12.15 11.02
C ALA A 81 18.38 12.56 11.56
N GLU A 82 17.69 13.47 10.88
CA GLU A 82 16.32 13.91 11.22
C GLU A 82 15.24 12.93 10.75
N GLY A 83 15.62 11.80 10.13
CA GLY A 83 14.70 10.81 9.57
C GLY A 83 14.00 11.26 8.28
N SER A 84 14.42 12.38 7.68
CA SER A 84 13.92 12.85 6.38
C SER A 84 14.67 12.21 5.22
N LEU A 85 13.95 11.87 4.14
CA LEU A 85 14.52 11.30 2.93
C LEU A 85 15.30 12.39 2.17
N GLN A 86 16.59 12.16 1.99
CA GLN A 86 17.50 13.00 1.19
C GLN A 86 17.70 12.38 -0.18
N LYS A 87 17.75 13.23 -1.23
CA LYS A 87 17.97 12.79 -2.62
C LYS A 87 19.02 13.70 -3.26
N VAL A 88 20.21 13.18 -3.46
CA VAL A 88 21.35 13.90 -4.09
C VAL A 88 21.45 13.48 -5.55
N THR A 89 21.39 14.44 -6.46
CA THR A 89 21.53 14.16 -7.90
C THR A 89 22.96 13.73 -8.23
N MET A 90 23.10 12.55 -8.81
CA MET A 90 24.38 12.01 -9.30
C MET A 90 24.58 12.32 -10.79
N SER A 91 23.53 12.10 -11.58
CA SER A 91 23.53 12.39 -13.01
C SER A 91 22.13 12.78 -13.48
N ALA A 92 22.07 13.61 -14.51
CA ALA A 92 20.81 14.02 -15.16
C ALA A 92 21.05 14.33 -16.63
N THR A 93 20.05 14.08 -17.47
CA THR A 93 20.07 14.52 -18.87
C THR A 93 20.20 16.04 -18.93
N PRO A 94 21.20 16.58 -19.63
CA PRO A 94 21.36 18.02 -19.74
C PRO A 94 20.13 18.70 -20.34
N PRO A 95 19.75 19.89 -19.88
CA PRO A 95 18.65 20.63 -20.47
C PRO A 95 18.98 20.99 -21.93
N LYS A 96 18.02 20.75 -22.85
CA LYS A 96 18.18 21.20 -24.23
C LYS A 96 18.22 22.72 -24.28
N GLN A 97 19.14 23.27 -25.11
CA GLN A 97 19.27 24.72 -25.31
C GLN A 97 17.95 25.32 -25.81
N LYS A 98 17.61 26.50 -25.27
CA LYS A 98 16.41 27.24 -25.69
C LYS A 98 16.62 27.76 -27.12
N LYS A 99 15.62 27.54 -27.99
CA LYS A 99 15.61 28.13 -29.33
C LYS A 99 15.06 29.56 -29.25
N PRO A 100 15.72 30.56 -29.83
CA PRO A 100 15.24 31.94 -29.82
C PRO A 100 14.04 32.13 -30.75
N GLY A 101 13.23 33.18 -30.50
CA GLY A 101 12.10 33.60 -31.38
C GLY A 101 10.74 33.01 -31.06
N LEU A 102 9.72 33.34 -31.83
CA LEU A 102 8.32 32.95 -31.64
C LEU A 102 8.13 31.43 -31.63
N ARG A 103 8.85 30.72 -32.47
CA ARG A 103 8.82 29.22 -32.48
C ARG A 103 9.36 28.64 -31.21
N GLY A 104 10.38 29.29 -30.62
CA GLY A 104 10.91 28.91 -29.31
C GLY A 104 9.90 29.08 -28.19
N LYS A 105 9.09 30.16 -28.20
CA LYS A 105 8.03 30.38 -27.20
C LYS A 105 6.94 29.32 -27.28
N VAL A 106 6.49 28.92 -28.48
CA VAL A 106 5.50 27.86 -28.65
C VAL A 106 6.02 26.51 -28.12
N ILE A 107 7.29 26.19 -28.37
CA ILE A 107 7.90 24.95 -27.87
C ILE A 107 8.01 24.99 -26.35
N GLU A 108 8.39 26.13 -25.76
CA GLU A 108 8.51 26.29 -24.31
C GLU A 108 7.13 26.16 -23.63
N ASN A 109 6.08 26.78 -24.20
CA ASN A 109 4.71 26.66 -23.66
C ASN A 109 4.23 25.19 -23.67
N LYS A 110 4.45 24.45 -24.76
CA LYS A 110 4.12 23.01 -24.83
C LYS A 110 4.92 22.17 -23.83
N LYS A 111 6.17 22.52 -23.62
CA LYS A 111 7.03 21.85 -22.63
C LYS A 111 6.55 22.14 -21.21
N GLN A 112 6.14 23.39 -20.92
CA GLN A 112 5.60 23.78 -19.63
C GLN A 112 4.27 23.05 -19.38
N GLU A 113 3.34 23.04 -20.33
CA GLU A 113 2.07 22.29 -20.23
C GLU A 113 2.30 20.80 -19.93
N MET A 114 3.27 20.17 -20.60
CA MET A 114 3.62 18.77 -20.33
C MET A 114 4.23 18.58 -18.94
N THR A 115 5.06 19.54 -18.50
CA THR A 115 5.65 19.50 -17.16
C THR A 115 4.59 19.62 -16.07
N ASP A 116 3.63 20.53 -16.25
CA ASP A 116 2.56 20.75 -15.29
C ASP A 116 1.60 19.55 -15.25
N TYR A 117 1.27 18.98 -16.40
CA TYR A 117 0.51 17.73 -16.50
C TYR A 117 1.23 16.56 -15.77
N MET A 118 2.53 16.40 -15.99
CA MET A 118 3.32 15.39 -15.30
C MET A 118 3.32 15.62 -13.79
N LYS A 119 3.51 16.87 -13.32
CA LYS A 119 3.45 17.20 -11.89
C LYS A 119 2.10 16.84 -11.30
N ALA A 120 0.99 17.14 -11.99
CA ALA A 120 -0.35 16.81 -11.55
C ALA A 120 -0.54 15.30 -11.43
N ALA A 121 -0.12 14.52 -12.44
CA ALA A 121 -0.20 13.06 -12.40
C ALA A 121 0.63 12.46 -11.25
N VAL A 122 1.86 12.95 -11.05
CA VAL A 122 2.72 12.52 -9.94
C VAL A 122 2.12 12.91 -8.58
N ALA A 123 1.58 14.11 -8.43
CA ALA A 123 0.92 14.55 -7.19
C ALA A 123 -0.31 13.70 -6.89
N LEU A 124 -1.09 13.37 -7.91
CA LEU A 124 -2.25 12.50 -7.77
C LEU A 124 -1.84 11.13 -7.22
N VAL A 125 -0.91 10.41 -7.84
CA VAL A 125 -0.53 9.07 -7.38
C VAL A 125 0.17 9.09 -6.03
N LYS A 126 0.88 10.16 -5.67
CA LYS A 126 1.45 10.36 -4.33
C LYS A 126 0.39 10.45 -3.21
N SER A 127 -0.86 10.78 -3.54
CA SER A 127 -1.96 10.76 -2.57
C SER A 127 -2.47 9.36 -2.26
N TYR A 128 -2.02 8.35 -3.00
CA TYR A 128 -2.36 6.93 -2.80
C TYR A 128 -1.22 6.13 -2.15
N VAL A 129 0.02 6.61 -2.25
CA VAL A 129 1.22 5.86 -1.83
C VAL A 129 2.13 6.74 -0.97
N PRO A 130 2.42 6.32 0.28
CA PRO A 130 1.93 5.11 0.95
C PRO A 130 0.42 5.18 1.20
N PRO A 131 -0.27 4.04 1.21
CA PRO A 131 -1.71 4.01 1.51
C PRO A 131 -2.02 4.61 2.88
N ASP A 132 -3.02 5.49 2.94
CA ASP A 132 -3.48 6.11 4.17
C ASP A 132 -4.28 5.10 5.02
N PRO A 133 -3.84 4.78 6.24
CA PRO A 133 -4.54 3.85 7.12
C PRO A 133 -5.99 4.23 7.42
N ALA A 134 -6.30 5.53 7.53
CA ALA A 134 -7.65 6.00 7.80
C ALA A 134 -8.57 5.78 6.61
N ARG A 135 -8.09 6.00 5.39
CA ARG A 135 -8.84 5.68 4.16
C ARG A 135 -9.08 4.18 3.99
N ILE A 136 -8.06 3.35 4.28
CA ILE A 136 -8.23 1.88 4.27
C ILE A 136 -9.38 1.47 5.19
N GLU A 137 -9.42 1.99 6.43
CA GLU A 137 -10.48 1.66 7.37
C GLU A 137 -11.85 2.20 6.89
N ALA A 138 -11.92 3.39 6.33
CA ALA A 138 -13.16 3.95 5.78
C ALA A 138 -13.71 3.11 4.61
N VAL A 139 -12.86 2.72 3.66
CA VAL A 139 -13.24 1.87 2.53
C VAL A 139 -13.68 0.49 3.00
N LYS A 140 -13.00 -0.07 4.01
CA LYS A 140 -13.35 -1.34 4.65
C LYS A 140 -14.72 -1.24 5.34
N ALA A 141 -14.96 -0.20 6.12
CA ALA A 141 -16.24 0.04 6.79
C ALA A 141 -17.40 0.22 5.80
N ALA A 142 -17.13 0.80 4.63
CA ALA A 142 -18.09 0.94 3.53
C ALA A 142 -18.32 -0.36 2.74
N GLY A 143 -17.67 -1.48 3.09
CA GLY A 143 -17.79 -2.77 2.37
C GLY A 143 -17.19 -2.76 0.96
N LYS A 144 -16.30 -1.82 0.66
CA LYS A 144 -15.69 -1.65 -0.68
C LYS A 144 -14.32 -2.33 -0.84
N VAL A 145 -13.98 -3.22 0.09
CA VAL A 145 -12.76 -4.04 0.01
C VAL A 145 -13.15 -5.43 -0.51
N ASN A 146 -12.46 -5.87 -1.56
CA ASN A 146 -12.59 -7.20 -2.11
C ASN A 146 -11.27 -7.96 -2.01
N LEU A 147 -11.32 -9.21 -1.55
CA LEU A 147 -10.19 -10.13 -1.56
C LEU A 147 -10.33 -11.05 -2.77
N ASP A 148 -9.36 -11.01 -3.65
CA ASP A 148 -9.24 -11.88 -4.80
C ASP A 148 -8.03 -12.82 -4.62
N MET A 149 -8.26 -14.11 -4.82
CA MET A 149 -7.23 -15.16 -4.72
C MET A 149 -7.03 -15.78 -6.10
N PRO A 150 -6.23 -15.14 -6.97
CA PRO A 150 -5.98 -15.68 -8.30
C PRO A 150 -5.34 -17.07 -8.20
N GLY A 151 -5.86 -18.02 -8.98
CA GLY A 151 -5.37 -19.40 -9.02
C GLY A 151 -3.88 -19.47 -9.36
N GLY A 152 -3.21 -20.56 -8.93
CA GLY A 152 -1.81 -20.81 -9.24
C GLY A 152 -0.79 -20.15 -8.29
N GLY A 153 -1.16 -19.82 -7.06
CA GLY A 153 -0.22 -19.33 -6.04
C GLY A 153 0.30 -17.91 -6.25
N ARG A 154 -0.36 -17.14 -7.10
CA ARG A 154 0.06 -15.77 -7.49
C ARG A 154 -0.45 -14.71 -6.50
N GLY A 155 -0.18 -14.85 -5.22
CA GLY A 155 -0.52 -13.80 -4.26
C GLY A 155 -2.03 -13.59 -4.04
N ALA A 156 -2.39 -12.96 -2.93
CA ALA A 156 -3.73 -12.47 -2.64
C ALA A 156 -3.81 -11.00 -3.04
N ARG A 157 -4.92 -10.56 -3.63
CA ARG A 157 -5.16 -9.17 -4.01
C ARG A 157 -6.26 -8.57 -3.15
N LEU A 158 -5.92 -7.50 -2.45
CA LEU A 158 -6.87 -6.65 -1.74
C LEU A 158 -7.19 -5.44 -2.64
N ASN A 159 -8.41 -5.37 -3.13
CA ASN A 159 -8.88 -4.28 -3.98
C ASN A 159 -9.73 -3.32 -3.13
N PHE A 160 -9.29 -2.08 -3.01
CA PHE A 160 -9.98 -1.00 -2.33
C PHE A 160 -10.64 -0.11 -3.39
N ARG A 161 -11.95 -0.27 -3.59
CA ARG A 161 -12.72 0.51 -4.58
C ARG A 161 -13.12 1.85 -4.01
N ASP A 162 -13.16 2.88 -4.88
CA ASP A 162 -13.46 4.26 -4.49
C ASP A 162 -12.59 4.71 -3.32
N TYR A 163 -11.29 4.42 -3.41
CA TYR A 163 -10.32 4.64 -2.33
C TYR A 163 -10.16 6.13 -1.99
N ALA A 164 -10.01 6.98 -2.98
CA ALA A 164 -9.87 8.42 -2.83
C ALA A 164 -10.96 9.21 -3.56
N LYS A 165 -11.51 8.67 -4.63
CA LYS A 165 -12.59 9.25 -5.42
C LYS A 165 -13.40 8.19 -6.16
N PRO A 166 -14.64 8.49 -6.59
CA PRO A 166 -15.48 7.53 -7.29
C PRO A 166 -14.80 6.93 -8.52
N GLY A 167 -14.88 5.60 -8.66
CA GLY A 167 -14.35 4.85 -9.81
C GLY A 167 -12.85 4.57 -9.77
N ASP A 168 -12.11 5.02 -8.77
CA ASP A 168 -10.72 4.63 -8.60
C ASP A 168 -10.59 3.29 -7.87
N VAL A 169 -9.41 2.69 -7.97
CA VAL A 169 -9.08 1.44 -7.27
C VAL A 169 -7.63 1.49 -6.82
N LEU A 170 -7.41 1.19 -5.54
CA LEU A 170 -6.10 0.83 -5.01
C LEU A 170 -6.07 -0.68 -4.83
N THR A 171 -5.07 -1.36 -5.39
CA THR A 171 -4.88 -2.81 -5.24
C THR A 171 -3.56 -3.09 -4.55
N ALA A 172 -3.61 -3.84 -3.45
CA ALA A 172 -2.43 -4.38 -2.79
C ALA A 172 -2.32 -5.89 -3.08
N GLU A 173 -1.21 -6.31 -3.67
CA GLU A 173 -0.87 -7.70 -3.91
C GLU A 173 0.05 -8.18 -2.78
N VAL A 174 -0.38 -9.22 -2.06
CA VAL A 174 0.32 -9.78 -0.90
C VAL A 174 0.65 -11.24 -1.12
N ASP A 175 1.82 -11.66 -0.70
CA ASP A 175 2.16 -13.08 -0.60
C ASP A 175 1.31 -13.72 0.52
N PRO A 176 0.46 -14.72 0.21
CA PRO A 176 -0.42 -15.34 1.20
C PRO A 176 0.33 -16.11 2.29
N ALA A 177 1.57 -16.56 2.03
CA ALA A 177 2.36 -17.34 2.98
C ALA A 177 3.08 -16.44 3.99
N SER A 178 3.67 -15.33 3.54
CA SER A 178 4.46 -14.42 4.38
C SER A 178 3.70 -13.16 4.80
N ASN A 179 2.52 -12.90 4.23
CA ASN A 179 1.76 -11.65 4.35
C ASN A 179 2.57 -10.38 3.95
N ARG A 180 3.52 -10.54 3.04
CA ARG A 180 4.35 -9.42 2.56
C ARG A 180 3.74 -8.76 1.33
N LEU A 181 3.91 -7.46 1.25
CA LEU A 181 3.52 -6.69 0.07
C LEU A 181 4.44 -7.05 -1.11
N MET A 182 3.85 -7.54 -2.20
CA MET A 182 4.54 -7.87 -3.45
C MET A 182 4.35 -6.80 -4.52
N GLY A 183 3.18 -6.16 -4.51
CA GLY A 183 2.83 -5.12 -5.46
C GLY A 183 1.76 -4.18 -4.93
N LEU A 184 1.76 -2.98 -5.47
CA LEU A 184 0.72 -1.99 -5.23
C LEU A 184 0.38 -1.36 -6.58
N SER A 185 -0.89 -1.33 -6.94
CA SER A 185 -1.33 -0.65 -8.15
C SER A 185 -2.47 0.31 -7.87
N VAL A 186 -2.46 1.41 -8.58
CA VAL A 186 -3.48 2.46 -8.55
C VAL A 186 -4.04 2.61 -9.94
N ALA A 187 -5.35 2.56 -10.07
CA ALA A 187 -6.08 2.97 -11.27
C ALA A 187 -6.95 4.17 -10.91
N THR A 188 -6.67 5.32 -11.48
CA THR A 188 -7.35 6.59 -11.19
C THR A 188 -7.37 7.49 -12.42
N TYR A 189 -7.75 8.75 -12.28
CA TYR A 189 -7.80 9.75 -13.37
C TYR A 189 -7.53 11.15 -12.81
N LEU A 190 -7.13 12.10 -13.64
CA LEU A 190 -6.94 13.50 -13.22
C LEU A 190 -8.31 14.18 -13.05
N ASP A 191 -8.79 14.87 -14.03
CA ASP A 191 -10.05 15.63 -13.97
C ASP A 191 -11.24 14.85 -14.54
N ASP A 192 -11.00 14.02 -15.55
CA ASP A 192 -12.00 13.23 -16.29
C ASP A 192 -11.55 11.76 -16.34
N ALA A 193 -12.49 10.83 -16.31
CA ALA A 193 -12.23 9.39 -16.46
C ALA A 193 -11.46 9.01 -17.74
N LYS A 194 -11.53 9.86 -18.80
CA LYS A 194 -10.73 9.71 -20.02
C LYS A 194 -9.25 10.03 -19.79
N ASP A 195 -8.94 10.85 -18.79
CA ASP A 195 -7.56 11.18 -18.43
C ASP A 195 -7.04 10.20 -17.37
N ALA A 196 -7.05 8.93 -17.73
CA ALA A 196 -6.65 7.83 -16.86
C ALA A 196 -5.18 7.90 -16.50
N VAL A 197 -4.91 7.73 -15.21
CA VAL A 197 -3.58 7.62 -14.61
C VAL A 197 -3.46 6.30 -13.87
N THR A 198 -2.41 5.55 -14.13
CA THR A 198 -2.09 4.32 -13.40
C THR A 198 -0.72 4.43 -12.74
N LEU A 199 -0.57 3.79 -11.61
CA LEU A 199 0.71 3.54 -10.97
C LEU A 199 0.81 2.06 -10.66
N ASP A 200 1.93 1.43 -11.02
CA ASP A 200 2.28 0.08 -10.64
C ASP A 200 3.61 0.09 -9.88
N VAL A 201 3.60 -0.42 -8.65
CA VAL A 201 4.77 -0.56 -7.79
C VAL A 201 5.03 -2.04 -7.57
N ARG A 202 6.27 -2.47 -7.80
CA ARG A 202 6.74 -3.82 -7.46
C ARG A 202 7.69 -3.76 -6.29
N PHE A 203 7.44 -4.62 -5.31
CA PHE A 203 8.26 -4.73 -4.13
C PHE A 203 9.18 -5.95 -4.23
N MET A 204 10.39 -5.80 -3.72
CA MET A 204 11.36 -6.85 -3.52
C MET A 204 11.86 -6.83 -2.09
N SER A 205 12.63 -7.84 -1.71
CA SER A 205 13.23 -7.94 -0.38
C SER A 205 14.73 -7.90 -0.46
N LEU A 206 15.36 -7.19 0.45
CA LEU A 206 16.79 -7.26 0.70
C LEU A 206 17.15 -8.59 1.39
N GLN A 207 18.44 -8.87 1.55
CA GLN A 207 18.91 -10.13 2.16
C GLN A 207 18.44 -10.30 3.60
N ASP A 208 18.27 -9.21 4.36
CA ASP A 208 17.74 -9.22 5.73
C ASP A 208 16.21 -9.31 5.79
N GLY A 209 15.57 -9.43 4.64
CA GLY A 209 14.14 -9.50 4.52
C GLY A 209 13.42 -8.14 4.48
N THR A 210 14.10 -6.99 4.52
CA THR A 210 13.48 -5.66 4.40
C THR A 210 12.83 -5.49 3.03
N GLY A 211 11.53 -5.17 3.00
CA GLY A 211 10.79 -4.87 1.77
C GLY A 211 11.10 -3.46 1.26
N TYR A 212 11.22 -3.33 -0.05
CA TYR A 212 11.43 -2.04 -0.70
C TYR A 212 10.75 -1.97 -2.07
N PRO A 213 10.31 -0.79 -2.53
CA PRO A 213 9.83 -0.61 -3.90
C PRO A 213 11.01 -0.74 -4.87
N ALA A 214 11.02 -1.80 -5.68
CA ALA A 214 12.09 -2.03 -6.66
C ALA A 214 11.85 -1.23 -7.93
N THR A 215 10.60 -1.22 -8.41
CA THR A 215 10.19 -0.45 -9.59
C THR A 215 8.85 0.23 -9.37
N GLU A 216 8.72 1.43 -9.92
CA GLU A 216 7.48 2.19 -9.92
C GLU A 216 7.23 2.70 -11.35
N VAL A 217 6.06 2.40 -11.90
CA VAL A 217 5.68 2.78 -13.28
C VAL A 217 4.39 3.58 -13.23
N LEU A 218 4.51 4.87 -13.47
CA LEU A 218 3.35 5.75 -13.67
C LEU A 218 3.08 5.90 -15.16
N VAL A 219 1.82 5.74 -15.56
CA VAL A 219 1.35 6.01 -16.93
C VAL A 219 0.18 6.97 -16.87
N ALA A 220 0.27 8.08 -17.62
CA ALA A 220 -0.81 9.03 -17.80
C ALA A 220 -1.20 9.06 -19.30
N LYS A 221 -2.37 8.46 -19.59
CA LYS A 221 -2.73 8.04 -20.94
C LYS A 221 -3.00 9.20 -21.88
N ALA A 222 -3.66 10.27 -21.43
CA ALA A 222 -4.08 11.37 -22.31
C ALA A 222 -2.91 12.07 -23.03
N LYS A 223 -1.72 12.09 -22.42
CA LYS A 223 -0.51 12.67 -23.03
C LYS A 223 0.53 11.62 -23.44
N ASN A 224 0.19 10.32 -23.35
CA ASN A 224 1.14 9.21 -23.56
C ASN A 224 2.44 9.41 -22.75
N LEU A 225 2.29 9.84 -21.51
CA LEU A 225 3.39 10.04 -20.56
C LEU A 225 3.62 8.78 -19.76
N SER A 226 4.89 8.37 -19.59
CA SER A 226 5.29 7.40 -18.58
C SER A 226 6.46 7.91 -17.76
N VAL A 227 6.44 7.59 -16.46
CA VAL A 227 7.54 7.84 -15.53
C VAL A 227 7.89 6.51 -14.90
N ASN A 228 9.11 6.03 -15.17
CA ASN A 228 9.64 4.79 -14.61
C ASN A 228 10.70 5.13 -13.55
N VAL A 229 10.52 4.63 -12.35
CA VAL A 229 11.50 4.73 -11.27
C VAL A 229 12.01 3.33 -10.95
N THR A 230 13.32 3.18 -10.88
CA THR A 230 13.98 1.93 -10.47
C THR A 230 14.89 2.24 -9.29
N ASN A 231 14.73 1.52 -8.20
CA ASN A 231 15.56 1.61 -7.02
C ASN A 231 16.50 0.39 -6.96
N SER A 232 17.80 0.64 -6.82
CA SER A 232 18.83 -0.40 -6.88
C SER A 232 20.04 -0.04 -6.01
N GLY A 233 20.98 -0.98 -5.85
CA GLY A 233 22.24 -0.71 -5.16
C GLY A 233 22.07 -0.40 -3.67
N TYR A 234 21.09 -1.05 -3.02
CA TYR A 234 20.86 -0.87 -1.59
C TYR A 234 22.07 -1.33 -0.77
N ARG A 235 22.49 -0.49 0.16
CA ARG A 235 23.53 -0.81 1.15
C ARG A 235 23.18 -0.13 2.48
N LYS A 236 23.62 -0.73 3.59
CA LYS A 236 23.43 -0.09 4.90
C LYS A 236 24.15 1.24 4.93
N SER A 237 23.46 2.26 5.42
CA SER A 237 24.05 3.58 5.62
C SER A 237 25.14 3.50 6.70
N THR A 238 26.22 4.22 6.49
CA THR A 238 27.34 4.35 7.46
C THR A 238 27.22 5.62 8.31
N HIS A 239 26.07 6.31 8.23
CA HIS A 239 25.79 7.55 8.95
C HIS A 239 25.03 7.32 10.23
#